data_27e53f1c9f560ea1c85948b4ecba489c
#
_entry.id   27e53f1c9f560ea1c85948b4ecba489c
#
_cell.length_a   1.000
_cell.length_b   1.000
_cell.length_c   1.000
_cell.angle_alpha   90.00
_cell.angle_beta   90.00
_cell.angle_gamma   90.00
#
_symmetry.space_group_name_H-M   'P 1'
#
loop_
_entity.id
_entity.type
_entity.pdbx_description
1 polymer ?
#
loop_
_entity_poly.entity_id
_entity_poly.type
_entity_poly.pdbx_seq_one_letter_code
_entity_poly.pdbx_strand_id
1 'polypeptide(L)'
;NTYKTNSILYSLQSIPLVKRLLPDSLYASPGLKVFANVISILLEIGSFFLGKALYLLLMVFLAAGWMKSAAPDAFVHIFFFLTLTGGLLNTHIFNPTKDKYYAMFLMRMDARAYTLSNYLYFLLKTAVGFLPFTLLFGLLSGVSVFACLLMPFFVCGVKLLYTALLLRASRNGERVRSDNLPTPVVWTGVALTLVAAYALPALGWAMNGVVFGALAAAVVIAGAFALVYVLRFPAYRAVYRTLLTANAFAMNTVNTTQVAMEAYQKKIETDLSQTSHKSGYPYFNELFMKRHSKLLTKSAKKLTVVLLAVLAASVAVCLFLPGAKEQINGLMLTFLPYFLFVMYLLNRGRAITQAM
;
A
#
# COMPACT_ATOMS: atom_id res chain seq x y z
N ASN A 1 10.17 -16.48 -12.70
CA ASN A 1 9.84 -15.81 -13.98
C ASN A 1 8.90 -16.63 -14.86
N THR A 2 9.12 -17.93 -15.04
CA THR A 2 8.29 -18.81 -15.90
C THR A 2 6.79 -18.79 -15.53
N TYR A 3 6.46 -18.76 -14.25
CA TYR A 3 5.07 -18.65 -13.78
C TYR A 3 4.42 -17.33 -14.20
N LYS A 4 5.10 -16.20 -14.01
CA LYS A 4 4.60 -14.89 -14.44
C LYS A 4 4.43 -14.81 -15.95
N THR A 5 5.38 -15.37 -16.70
CA THR A 5 5.33 -15.45 -18.16
C THR A 5 4.12 -16.25 -18.64
N ASN A 6 3.87 -17.41 -18.05
CA ASN A 6 2.70 -18.23 -18.36
C ASN A 6 1.37 -17.54 -17.98
N SER A 7 1.35 -16.80 -16.86
CA SER A 7 0.18 -16.01 -16.44
C SER A 7 -0.13 -14.88 -17.44
N ILE A 8 0.90 -14.21 -17.96
CA ILE A 8 0.74 -13.16 -18.99
C ILE A 8 0.24 -13.76 -20.31
N LEU A 9 0.81 -14.88 -20.74
CA LEU A 9 0.35 -15.60 -21.94
C LEU A 9 -1.11 -16.03 -21.80
N TYR A 10 -1.50 -16.55 -20.65
CA TYR A 10 -2.89 -16.91 -20.35
C TYR A 10 -3.81 -15.69 -20.40
N SER A 11 -3.40 -14.57 -19.80
CA SER A 11 -4.17 -13.32 -19.81
C SER A 11 -4.34 -12.76 -21.23
N LEU A 12 -3.31 -12.86 -22.08
CA LEU A 12 -3.38 -12.46 -23.48
C LEU A 12 -4.32 -13.38 -24.28
N GLN A 13 -4.30 -14.68 -24.04
CA GLN A 13 -5.23 -15.63 -24.68
C GLN A 13 -6.68 -15.46 -24.21
N SER A 14 -6.92 -14.90 -23.04
CA SER A 14 -8.28 -14.63 -22.55
C SER A 14 -8.96 -13.44 -23.23
N ILE A 15 -8.20 -12.60 -23.98
CA ILE A 15 -8.74 -11.51 -24.76
C ILE A 15 -9.32 -12.03 -26.09
N PRO A 16 -10.64 -11.85 -26.39
CA PRO A 16 -11.29 -12.48 -27.54
C PRO A 16 -10.68 -12.12 -28.92
N LEU A 17 -10.16 -10.92 -29.08
CA LEU A 17 -9.49 -10.44 -30.30
C LEU A 17 -8.12 -11.11 -30.49
N VAL A 18 -7.37 -11.28 -29.39
CA VAL A 18 -6.02 -11.79 -29.40
C VAL A 18 -6.01 -13.33 -29.52
N LYS A 19 -7.03 -13.98 -28.97
CA LYS A 19 -7.23 -15.44 -29.09
C LYS A 19 -7.30 -15.94 -30.55
N ARG A 20 -7.86 -15.13 -31.45
CA ARG A 20 -7.95 -15.46 -32.89
C ARG A 20 -6.63 -15.37 -33.64
N LEU A 21 -5.68 -14.61 -33.11
CA LEU A 21 -4.37 -14.36 -33.73
C LEU A 21 -3.27 -15.26 -33.18
N LEU A 22 -3.48 -15.89 -32.03
CA LEU A 22 -2.48 -16.65 -31.32
C LEU A 22 -2.80 -18.15 -31.34
N PRO A 23 -1.93 -19.03 -31.90
CA PRO A 23 -2.17 -20.46 -31.93
C PRO A 23 -2.09 -21.12 -30.55
N ASP A 24 -2.78 -22.24 -30.36
CA ASP A 24 -2.83 -22.96 -29.07
C ASP A 24 -1.46 -23.56 -28.66
N SER A 25 -0.50 -23.69 -29.59
CA SER A 25 0.87 -24.16 -29.36
C SER A 25 1.83 -23.11 -28.76
N LEU A 26 1.33 -21.95 -28.35
CA LEU A 26 2.11 -20.80 -27.85
C LEU A 26 3.02 -21.14 -26.66
N TYR A 27 2.57 -22.04 -25.78
CA TYR A 27 3.36 -22.45 -24.61
C TYR A 27 4.61 -23.25 -24.97
N ALA A 28 4.66 -23.82 -26.16
CA ALA A 28 5.79 -24.63 -26.68
C ALA A 28 6.86 -23.77 -27.39
N SER A 29 6.51 -22.56 -27.85
CA SER A 29 7.42 -21.71 -28.63
C SER A 29 8.45 -20.97 -27.73
N PRO A 30 9.78 -21.20 -27.91
CA PRO A 30 10.82 -20.51 -27.15
C PRO A 30 10.83 -19.00 -27.39
N GLY A 31 10.61 -18.54 -28.62
CA GLY A 31 10.62 -17.13 -28.98
C GLY A 31 9.50 -16.31 -28.28
N LEU A 32 8.31 -16.90 -28.17
CA LEU A 32 7.20 -16.28 -27.46
C LEU A 32 7.42 -16.20 -25.95
N LYS A 33 8.11 -17.17 -25.36
CA LYS A 33 8.51 -17.12 -23.95
C LYS A 33 9.51 -15.99 -23.69
N VAL A 34 10.46 -15.77 -24.61
CA VAL A 34 11.40 -14.64 -24.53
C VAL A 34 10.65 -13.31 -24.67
N PHE A 35 9.77 -13.18 -25.64
CA PHE A 35 8.94 -12.00 -25.85
C PHE A 35 8.06 -11.67 -24.63
N ALA A 36 7.34 -12.65 -24.08
CA ALA A 36 6.54 -12.47 -22.89
C ALA A 36 7.38 -12.12 -21.66
N ASN A 37 8.61 -12.64 -21.56
CA ASN A 37 9.55 -12.29 -20.50
C ASN A 37 10.02 -10.83 -20.63
N VAL A 38 10.32 -10.37 -21.85
CA VAL A 38 10.67 -8.95 -22.11
C VAL A 38 9.49 -8.03 -21.74
N ILE A 39 8.27 -8.36 -22.20
CA ILE A 39 7.07 -7.59 -21.80
C ILE A 39 6.87 -7.60 -20.29
N SER A 40 7.05 -8.74 -19.62
CA SER A 40 6.95 -8.82 -18.16
C SER A 40 7.92 -7.87 -17.45
N ILE A 41 9.16 -7.81 -17.94
CA ILE A 41 10.18 -6.91 -17.41
C ILE A 41 9.79 -5.44 -17.66
N LEU A 42 9.35 -5.10 -18.87
CA LEU A 42 8.91 -3.76 -19.21
C LEU A 42 7.71 -3.31 -18.38
N LEU A 43 6.71 -4.19 -18.19
CA LEU A 43 5.55 -3.92 -17.32
C LEU A 43 5.96 -3.78 -15.84
N GLU A 44 6.91 -4.59 -15.37
CA GLU A 44 7.44 -4.47 -14.01
C GLU A 44 8.16 -3.14 -13.80
N ILE A 45 9.00 -2.73 -14.74
CA ILE A 45 9.67 -1.43 -14.74
C ILE A 45 8.63 -0.30 -14.82
N GLY A 46 7.72 -0.37 -15.79
CA GLY A 46 6.66 0.63 -15.97
C GLY A 46 5.78 0.80 -14.74
N SER A 47 5.29 -0.30 -14.16
CA SER A 47 4.46 -0.26 -12.96
C SER A 47 5.21 0.28 -11.74
N PHE A 48 6.49 -0.02 -11.63
CA PHE A 48 7.34 0.47 -10.56
C PHE A 48 7.52 2.00 -10.63
N PHE A 49 7.89 2.53 -11.80
CA PHE A 49 8.04 3.97 -11.98
C PHE A 49 6.70 4.70 -11.91
N LEU A 50 5.65 4.16 -12.53
CA LEU A 50 4.30 4.74 -12.49
C LEU A 50 3.78 4.85 -11.05
N GLY A 51 4.00 3.86 -10.21
CA GLY A 51 3.62 3.90 -8.80
C GLY A 51 4.29 5.03 -8.03
N LYS A 52 5.59 5.30 -8.28
CA LYS A 52 6.32 6.41 -7.66
C LYS A 52 5.90 7.77 -8.23
N ALA A 53 5.69 7.83 -9.54
CA ALA A 53 5.19 9.03 -10.21
C ALA A 53 3.81 9.45 -9.65
N LEU A 54 2.84 8.53 -9.63
CA LEU A 54 1.50 8.79 -9.10
C LEU A 54 1.53 9.17 -7.61
N TYR A 55 2.35 8.49 -6.82
CA TYR A 55 2.49 8.83 -5.40
C TYR A 55 2.98 10.27 -5.21
N LEU A 56 4.08 10.65 -5.86
CA LEU A 56 4.63 12.00 -5.74
C LEU A 56 3.70 13.05 -6.36
N LEU A 57 3.09 12.75 -7.50
CA LEU A 57 2.16 13.66 -8.16
C LEU A 57 0.95 13.95 -7.26
N LEU A 58 0.24 12.90 -6.81
CA LEU A 58 -1.04 13.06 -6.11
C LEU A 58 -0.86 13.44 -4.65
N MET A 59 0.06 12.79 -3.94
CA MET A 59 0.17 12.92 -2.49
C MET A 59 1.09 14.05 -2.06
N VAL A 60 2.01 14.51 -2.92
CA VAL A 60 2.97 15.55 -2.57
C VAL A 60 2.79 16.78 -3.43
N PHE A 61 2.95 16.67 -4.75
CA PHE A 61 2.98 17.81 -5.67
C PHE A 61 1.64 18.57 -5.74
N LEU A 62 0.55 17.86 -6.06
CA LEU A 62 -0.78 18.48 -6.12
C LEU A 62 -1.23 18.96 -4.73
N ALA A 63 -0.94 18.19 -3.68
CA ALA A 63 -1.27 18.59 -2.33
C ALA A 63 -0.52 19.87 -1.91
N ALA A 64 0.78 19.98 -2.21
CA ALA A 64 1.57 21.17 -1.91
C ALA A 64 1.05 22.43 -2.62
N GLY A 65 0.58 22.28 -3.87
CA GLY A 65 0.00 23.39 -4.64
C GLY A 65 -1.29 23.96 -4.05
N TRP A 66 -1.97 23.22 -3.17
CA TRP A 66 -3.22 23.68 -2.52
C TRP A 66 -3.00 24.21 -1.10
N MET A 67 -1.75 24.20 -0.60
CA MET A 67 -1.46 24.66 0.75
C MET A 67 -1.26 26.17 0.81
N LYS A 68 -1.46 26.75 2.00
CA LYS A 68 -1.21 28.18 2.27
C LYS A 68 0.29 28.51 2.34
N SER A 69 1.11 27.52 2.64
CA SER A 69 2.57 27.65 2.67
C SER A 69 3.14 27.79 1.26
N ALA A 70 4.35 28.39 1.15
CA ALA A 70 5.05 28.44 -0.12
C ALA A 70 5.22 27.02 -0.71
N ALA A 71 5.00 26.89 -2.02
CA ALA A 71 5.00 25.60 -2.69
C ALA A 71 6.28 24.74 -2.45
N PRO A 72 7.51 25.28 -2.48
CA PRO A 72 8.71 24.51 -2.19
C PRO A 72 8.75 23.98 -0.75
N ASP A 73 8.35 24.81 0.22
CA ASP A 73 8.35 24.43 1.64
C ASP A 73 7.25 23.41 1.97
N ALA A 74 6.07 23.60 1.39
CA ALA A 74 4.98 22.62 1.50
C ALA A 74 5.37 21.26 0.90
N PHE A 75 6.01 21.25 -0.27
CA PHE A 75 6.46 20.04 -0.94
C PHE A 75 7.45 19.23 -0.08
N VAL A 76 8.51 19.87 0.44
CA VAL A 76 9.51 19.19 1.26
C VAL A 76 8.93 18.73 2.61
N HIS A 77 8.03 19.52 3.19
CA HIS A 77 7.35 19.20 4.46
C HIS A 77 6.47 17.95 4.31
N ILE A 78 5.58 17.94 3.33
CA ILE A 78 4.70 16.79 3.06
C ILE A 78 5.54 15.54 2.74
N PHE A 79 6.55 15.68 1.89
CA PHE A 79 7.44 14.58 1.53
C PHE A 79 8.15 13.99 2.76
N PHE A 80 8.64 14.83 3.66
CA PHE A 80 9.31 14.43 4.89
C PHE A 80 8.41 13.56 5.77
N PHE A 81 7.25 14.06 6.12
CA PHE A 81 6.32 13.34 7.02
C PHE A 81 5.72 12.08 6.37
N LEU A 82 5.42 12.13 5.07
CA LEU A 82 4.97 10.94 4.35
C LEU A 82 6.05 9.85 4.27
N THR A 83 7.32 10.24 4.20
CA THR A 83 8.44 9.29 4.25
C THR A 83 8.53 8.62 5.63
N LEU A 84 8.34 9.37 6.71
CA LEU A 84 8.26 8.80 8.07
C LEU A 84 7.09 7.83 8.19
N THR A 85 5.91 8.19 7.68
CA THR A 85 4.74 7.31 7.60
C THR A 85 5.05 6.01 6.87
N GLY A 86 5.71 6.10 5.71
CA GLY A 86 6.11 4.94 4.91
C GLY A 86 7.15 4.05 5.61
N GLY A 87 8.02 4.64 6.44
CA GLY A 87 8.96 3.91 7.30
C GLY A 87 8.23 3.11 8.39
N LEU A 88 7.23 3.73 9.04
CA LEU A 88 6.43 3.08 10.08
C LEU A 88 5.60 1.91 9.58
N LEU A 89 5.04 2.01 8.37
CA LEU A 89 4.13 1.00 7.82
C LEU A 89 4.84 -0.18 7.17
N ASN A 90 5.95 0.06 6.47
CA ASN A 90 6.57 -0.97 5.65
C ASN A 90 8.10 -0.88 5.68
N THR A 91 8.72 -1.79 6.43
CA THR A 91 10.18 -1.96 6.44
C THR A 91 10.67 -2.93 5.35
N HIS A 92 9.77 -3.69 4.73
CA HIS A 92 10.03 -4.75 3.74
C HIS A 92 10.76 -5.98 4.30
N ILE A 93 11.59 -5.85 5.32
CA ILE A 93 12.26 -6.99 5.97
C ILE A 93 11.24 -7.86 6.71
N PHE A 94 10.36 -7.25 7.50
CA PHE A 94 9.40 -7.95 8.36
C PHE A 94 8.10 -8.34 7.65
N ASN A 95 8.06 -8.23 6.32
CA ASN A 95 6.92 -8.69 5.53
C ASN A 95 7.02 -10.21 5.28
N PRO A 96 6.15 -11.05 5.88
CA PRO A 96 6.10 -12.48 5.63
C PRO A 96 5.50 -12.72 4.23
N THR A 97 6.28 -13.32 3.33
CA THR A 97 5.84 -13.70 1.98
C THR A 97 6.00 -15.19 1.76
N LYS A 98 5.21 -15.75 0.83
CA LYS A 98 5.31 -17.15 0.43
C LYS A 98 6.73 -17.47 -0.08
N ASP A 99 7.32 -16.59 -0.86
CA ASP A 99 8.67 -16.76 -1.41
C ASP A 99 9.73 -16.89 -0.31
N LYS A 100 9.63 -16.07 0.74
CA LYS A 100 10.52 -16.18 1.92
C LYS A 100 10.33 -17.51 2.66
N TYR A 101 9.09 -17.97 2.79
CA TYR A 101 8.80 -19.25 3.42
C TYR A 101 9.39 -20.41 2.61
N TYR A 102 9.15 -20.45 1.29
CA TYR A 102 9.72 -21.47 0.42
C TYR A 102 11.26 -21.46 0.43
N ALA A 103 11.86 -20.28 0.30
CA ALA A 103 13.32 -20.14 0.27
C ALA A 103 13.97 -20.60 1.58
N MET A 104 13.48 -20.13 2.73
CA MET A 104 14.15 -20.34 4.03
C MET A 104 13.76 -21.64 4.73
N PHE A 105 12.49 -22.12 4.55
CA PHE A 105 12.02 -23.35 5.20
C PHE A 105 12.12 -24.57 4.30
N LEU A 106 11.62 -24.50 3.08
CA LEU A 106 11.60 -25.67 2.20
C LEU A 106 12.94 -25.87 1.48
N MET A 107 13.53 -24.79 0.94
CA MET A 107 14.82 -24.86 0.24
C MET A 107 16.02 -24.70 1.17
N ARG A 108 15.80 -24.41 2.46
CA ARG A 108 16.84 -24.24 3.49
C ARG A 108 17.95 -23.25 3.10
N MET A 109 17.62 -22.22 2.32
CA MET A 109 18.56 -21.17 1.95
C MET A 109 19.02 -20.39 3.20
N ASP A 110 20.23 -19.82 3.14
CA ASP A 110 20.71 -18.96 4.21
C ASP A 110 19.82 -17.72 4.38
N ALA A 111 19.21 -17.60 5.57
CA ALA A 111 18.25 -16.53 5.87
C ALA A 111 18.89 -15.14 5.79
N ARG A 112 20.16 -15.02 6.16
CA ARG A 112 20.90 -13.74 6.09
C ARG A 112 21.16 -13.34 4.64
N ALA A 113 21.76 -14.22 3.86
CA ALA A 113 22.10 -13.93 2.46
C ALA A 113 20.85 -13.61 1.65
N TYR A 114 19.79 -14.40 1.77
CA TYR A 114 18.52 -14.19 1.09
C TYR A 114 17.88 -12.84 1.47
N THR A 115 17.83 -12.55 2.78
CA THR A 115 17.22 -11.30 3.26
C THR A 115 17.98 -10.08 2.82
N LEU A 116 19.31 -10.08 3.00
CA LEU A 116 20.13 -8.93 2.64
C LEU A 116 20.10 -8.67 1.13
N SER A 117 20.20 -9.70 0.31
CA SER A 117 20.08 -9.57 -1.15
C SER A 117 18.77 -8.90 -1.57
N ASN A 118 17.63 -9.40 -1.06
CA ASN A 118 16.32 -8.83 -1.36
C ASN A 118 16.15 -7.40 -0.82
N TYR A 119 16.66 -7.14 0.38
CA TYR A 119 16.52 -5.83 1.02
C TYR A 119 17.37 -4.76 0.35
N LEU A 120 18.63 -5.07 0.02
CA LEU A 120 19.51 -4.15 -0.70
C LEU A 120 18.96 -3.85 -2.11
N TYR A 121 18.48 -4.89 -2.80
CA TYR A 121 17.77 -4.69 -4.08
C TYR A 121 16.56 -3.77 -3.94
N PHE A 122 15.75 -3.96 -2.90
CA PHE A 122 14.61 -3.10 -2.62
C PHE A 122 15.01 -1.64 -2.35
N LEU A 123 16.07 -1.40 -1.55
CA LEU A 123 16.59 -0.05 -1.30
C LEU A 123 17.09 0.61 -2.59
N LEU A 124 17.90 -0.11 -3.37
CA LEU A 124 18.39 0.38 -4.66
C LEU A 124 17.23 0.74 -5.61
N LYS A 125 16.27 -0.20 -5.74
CA LYS A 125 15.06 0.01 -6.52
C LYS A 125 14.27 1.23 -6.03
N THR A 126 14.19 1.45 -4.72
CA THR A 126 13.52 2.61 -4.14
C THR A 126 14.24 3.90 -4.48
N ALA A 127 15.56 3.95 -4.30
CA ALA A 127 16.37 5.14 -4.63
C ALA A 127 16.26 5.52 -6.11
N VAL A 128 16.48 4.55 -7.00
CA VAL A 128 16.39 4.75 -8.46
C VAL A 128 14.99 5.16 -8.89
N GLY A 129 13.96 4.58 -8.29
CA GLY A 129 12.58 4.87 -8.67
C GLY A 129 12.07 6.23 -8.20
N PHE A 130 12.56 6.76 -7.08
CA PHE A 130 12.18 8.09 -6.62
C PHE A 130 12.94 9.21 -7.35
N LEU A 131 14.19 8.97 -7.73
CA LEU A 131 15.11 9.98 -8.24
C LEU A 131 14.55 10.82 -9.41
N PRO A 132 14.02 10.25 -10.51
CA PRO A 132 13.52 11.07 -11.62
C PRO A 132 12.32 11.92 -11.22
N PHE A 133 11.45 11.42 -10.35
CA PHE A 133 10.20 12.12 -9.98
C PHE A 133 10.41 13.13 -8.86
N THR A 134 11.36 12.92 -7.94
CA THR A 134 11.76 13.95 -6.98
C THR A 134 12.43 15.12 -7.68
N LEU A 135 13.24 14.87 -8.71
CA LEU A 135 13.79 15.94 -9.55
C LEU A 135 12.68 16.64 -10.34
N LEU A 136 11.83 15.90 -11.03
CA LEU A 136 10.77 16.49 -11.87
C LEU A 136 9.82 17.35 -11.04
N PHE A 137 9.14 16.78 -10.06
CA PHE A 137 8.11 17.48 -9.28
C PHE A 137 8.71 18.46 -8.26
N GLY A 138 9.90 18.17 -7.71
CA GLY A 138 10.57 19.08 -6.79
C GLY A 138 11.03 20.36 -7.49
N LEU A 139 11.63 20.26 -8.67
CA LEU A 139 12.02 21.43 -9.44
C LEU A 139 10.82 22.24 -9.92
N LEU A 140 9.74 21.56 -10.36
CA LEU A 140 8.48 22.24 -10.71
C LEU A 140 7.86 22.97 -9.50
N SER A 141 8.08 22.50 -8.28
CA SER A 141 7.67 23.18 -7.06
C SER A 141 8.63 24.27 -6.59
N GLY A 142 9.78 24.46 -7.26
CA GLY A 142 10.81 25.44 -6.88
C GLY A 142 11.78 24.96 -5.78
N VAL A 143 11.82 23.65 -5.50
CA VAL A 143 12.78 23.06 -4.55
C VAL A 143 14.19 23.04 -5.16
N SER A 144 15.23 23.25 -4.34
CA SER A 144 16.62 23.21 -4.79
C SER A 144 17.01 21.81 -5.33
N VAL A 145 17.85 21.78 -6.38
CA VAL A 145 18.36 20.54 -6.98
C VAL A 145 18.99 19.62 -5.94
N PHE A 146 19.76 20.18 -5.02
CA PHE A 146 20.41 19.43 -3.96
C PHE A 146 19.41 18.71 -3.05
N ALA A 147 18.35 19.39 -2.62
CA ALA A 147 17.29 18.78 -1.81
C ALA A 147 16.55 17.67 -2.58
N CYS A 148 16.26 17.88 -3.88
CA CYS A 148 15.63 16.88 -4.74
C CYS A 148 16.47 15.61 -4.88
N LEU A 149 17.80 15.75 -5.03
CA LEU A 149 18.74 14.62 -5.09
C LEU A 149 18.87 13.89 -3.75
N LEU A 150 18.76 14.63 -2.63
CA LEU A 150 18.85 14.06 -1.28
C LEU A 150 17.60 13.25 -0.90
N MET A 151 16.44 13.59 -1.44
CA MET A 151 15.15 12.95 -1.12
C MET A 151 15.15 11.42 -1.25
N PRO A 152 15.59 10.79 -2.34
CA PRO A 152 15.62 9.33 -2.46
C PRO A 152 16.49 8.66 -1.39
N PHE A 153 17.63 9.26 -1.07
CA PHE A 153 18.55 8.76 -0.03
C PHE A 153 17.95 8.94 1.36
N PHE A 154 17.21 10.02 1.59
CA PHE A 154 16.44 10.23 2.82
C PHE A 154 15.39 9.12 3.02
N VAL A 155 14.64 8.74 1.97
CA VAL A 155 13.70 7.60 2.04
C VAL A 155 14.41 6.31 2.43
N CYS A 156 15.57 6.02 1.83
CA CYS A 156 16.38 4.85 2.16
C CYS A 156 16.91 4.92 3.60
N GLY A 157 17.37 6.07 4.03
CA GLY A 157 17.87 6.31 5.39
C GLY A 157 16.80 6.06 6.46
N VAL A 158 15.61 6.63 6.28
CA VAL A 158 14.47 6.38 7.18
C VAL A 158 14.14 4.89 7.27
N LYS A 159 14.05 4.19 6.13
CA LYS A 159 13.78 2.75 6.10
C LYS A 159 14.86 1.94 6.81
N LEU A 160 16.13 2.28 6.61
CA LEU A 160 17.27 1.64 7.28
C LEU A 160 17.23 1.84 8.80
N LEU A 161 16.95 3.06 9.27
CA LEU A 161 16.84 3.35 10.69
C LEU A 161 15.71 2.55 11.34
N TYR A 162 14.51 2.56 10.76
CA TYR A 162 13.39 1.75 11.27
C TYR A 162 13.71 0.26 11.27
N THR A 163 14.32 -0.23 10.21
CA THR A 163 14.74 -1.63 10.11
C THR A 163 15.74 -1.99 11.19
N ALA A 164 16.75 -1.15 11.42
CA ALA A 164 17.77 -1.38 12.47
C ALA A 164 17.14 -1.39 13.87
N LEU A 165 16.22 -0.46 14.15
CA LEU A 165 15.49 -0.41 15.42
C LEU A 165 14.64 -1.66 15.66
N LEU A 166 13.92 -2.11 14.63
CA LEU A 166 13.09 -3.32 14.73
C LEU A 166 13.94 -4.59 14.84
N LEU A 167 15.05 -4.70 14.11
CA LEU A 167 15.99 -5.81 14.25
C LEU A 167 16.60 -5.85 15.66
N ARG A 168 16.96 -4.69 16.22
CA ARG A 168 17.45 -4.59 17.60
C ARG A 168 16.40 -5.07 18.60
N ALA A 169 15.15 -4.64 18.43
CA ALA A 169 14.04 -5.06 19.31
C ALA A 169 13.71 -6.56 19.18
N SER A 170 13.95 -7.15 18.00
CA SER A 170 13.63 -8.54 17.67
C SER A 170 14.83 -9.50 17.84
N ARG A 171 15.94 -9.04 18.43
CA ARG A 171 17.20 -9.80 18.50
C ARG A 171 17.03 -11.18 19.11
N ASN A 172 16.20 -11.32 20.14
CA ASN A 172 15.94 -12.59 20.82
C ASN A 172 14.87 -13.46 20.15
N GLY A 173 14.26 -13.00 19.05
CA GLY A 173 13.19 -13.72 18.36
C GLY A 173 11.82 -13.73 19.05
N GLU A 174 11.71 -13.17 20.27
CA GLU A 174 10.47 -13.22 21.07
C GLU A 174 9.42 -12.20 20.64
N ARG A 175 9.84 -11.04 20.14
CA ARG A 175 8.96 -9.91 19.78
C ARG A 175 9.15 -9.50 18.32
N VAL A 176 8.93 -10.43 17.41
CA VAL A 176 9.01 -10.13 15.98
C VAL A 176 7.69 -9.55 15.51
N ARG A 177 7.74 -8.31 15.03
CA ARG A 177 6.60 -7.63 14.45
C ARG A 177 6.50 -7.94 12.96
N SER A 178 5.31 -8.26 12.49
CA SER A 178 5.00 -8.36 11.05
C SER A 178 4.54 -7.01 10.49
N ASP A 179 5.02 -6.65 9.30
CA ASP A 179 4.54 -5.47 8.58
C ASP A 179 3.05 -5.58 8.17
N ASN A 180 2.52 -6.80 8.10
CA ASN A 180 1.11 -7.04 7.74
C ASN A 180 0.13 -6.78 8.90
N LEU A 181 0.62 -6.74 10.14
CA LEU A 181 -0.17 -6.54 11.35
C LEU A 181 0.42 -5.40 12.19
N PRO A 182 0.26 -4.13 11.78
CA PRO A 182 0.76 -3.01 12.54
C PRO A 182 0.04 -2.90 13.90
N THR A 183 0.82 -2.63 14.95
CA THR A 183 0.28 -2.45 16.30
C THR A 183 -0.51 -1.13 16.41
N PRO A 184 -1.42 -0.99 17.39
CA PRO A 184 -2.14 0.29 17.62
C PRO A 184 -1.20 1.49 17.76
N VAL A 185 -0.04 1.32 18.41
CA VAL A 185 0.99 2.37 18.55
C VAL A 185 1.51 2.84 17.19
N VAL A 186 1.66 1.94 16.22
CA VAL A 186 2.07 2.31 14.86
C VAL A 186 0.98 3.07 14.15
N TRP A 187 -0.28 2.66 14.32
CA TRP A 187 -1.41 3.38 13.73
C TRP A 187 -1.55 4.79 14.30
N THR A 188 -1.33 4.99 15.61
CA THR A 188 -1.28 6.34 16.19
C THR A 188 -0.12 7.16 15.63
N GLY A 189 1.06 6.56 15.49
CA GLY A 189 2.21 7.21 14.85
C GLY A 189 1.93 7.61 13.40
N VAL A 190 1.31 6.73 12.62
CA VAL A 190 0.86 7.00 11.24
C VAL A 190 -0.15 8.14 11.19
N ALA A 191 -1.15 8.12 12.07
CA ALA A 191 -2.14 9.20 12.13
C ALA A 191 -1.50 10.55 12.45
N LEU A 192 -0.62 10.60 13.46
CA LEU A 192 0.10 11.82 13.83
C LEU A 192 0.99 12.35 12.69
N THR A 193 1.74 11.47 12.02
CA THR A 193 2.60 11.89 10.90
C THR A 193 1.78 12.34 9.68
N LEU A 194 0.63 11.72 9.40
CA LEU A 194 -0.27 12.16 8.33
C LEU A 194 -0.92 13.51 8.64
N VAL A 195 -1.39 13.71 9.87
CA VAL A 195 -1.93 15.00 10.30
C VAL A 195 -0.86 16.08 10.20
N ALA A 196 0.35 15.82 10.71
CA ALA A 196 1.47 16.75 10.60
C ALA A 196 1.82 17.08 9.14
N ALA A 197 1.80 16.08 8.24
CA ALA A 197 2.12 16.26 6.83
C ALA A 197 1.23 17.29 6.13
N TYR A 198 -0.07 17.29 6.44
CA TYR A 198 -1.03 18.10 5.69
C TYR A 198 -1.62 19.27 6.49
N ALA A 199 -1.86 19.10 7.80
CA ALA A 199 -2.48 20.15 8.59
C ALA A 199 -1.54 21.33 8.84
N LEU A 200 -0.26 21.10 9.10
CA LEU A 200 0.69 22.19 9.35
C LEU A 200 0.88 23.09 8.13
N PRO A 201 1.15 22.57 6.89
CA PRO A 201 1.24 23.43 5.70
C PRO A 201 -0.07 24.13 5.36
N ALA A 202 -1.22 23.51 5.62
CA ALA A 202 -2.54 24.14 5.42
C ALA A 202 -2.76 25.34 6.38
N LEU A 203 -2.15 25.32 7.56
CA LEU A 203 -2.13 26.43 8.51
C LEU A 203 -1.07 27.51 8.18
N GLY A 204 -0.24 27.27 7.17
CA GLY A 204 0.86 28.16 6.78
C GLY A 204 2.20 27.84 7.47
N TRP A 205 2.28 26.74 8.20
CA TRP A 205 3.48 26.29 8.91
C TRP A 205 4.13 25.13 8.14
N ALA A 206 5.11 25.44 7.31
CA ALA A 206 5.86 24.44 6.59
C ALA A 206 7.34 24.50 6.96
N MET A 207 8.00 23.34 6.89
CA MET A 207 9.44 23.23 7.07
C MET A 207 10.14 23.79 5.84
N ASN A 208 11.08 24.73 6.03
CA ASN A 208 11.80 25.30 4.93
C ASN A 208 12.84 24.30 4.37
N GLY A 209 13.27 24.54 3.11
CA GLY A 209 14.18 23.62 2.40
C GLY A 209 15.54 23.44 3.08
N VAL A 210 16.04 24.43 3.85
CA VAL A 210 17.32 24.35 4.56
C VAL A 210 17.22 23.38 5.74
N VAL A 211 16.14 23.51 6.54
CA VAL A 211 15.88 22.59 7.66
C VAL A 211 15.68 21.18 7.16
N PHE A 212 14.92 21.00 6.08
CA PHE A 212 14.79 19.71 5.44
C PHE A 212 16.15 19.14 5.02
N GLY A 213 16.99 19.93 4.34
CA GLY A 213 18.32 19.50 3.90
C GLY A 213 19.20 19.02 5.06
N ALA A 214 19.21 19.77 6.18
CA ALA A 214 19.98 19.41 7.37
C ALA A 214 19.47 18.09 8.01
N LEU A 215 18.14 17.98 8.19
CA LEU A 215 17.53 16.76 8.76
C LEU A 215 17.70 15.55 7.84
N ALA A 216 17.53 15.73 6.53
CA ALA A 216 17.70 14.67 5.56
C ALA A 216 19.14 14.17 5.51
N ALA A 217 20.15 15.08 5.53
CA ALA A 217 21.56 14.72 5.60
C ALA A 217 21.87 13.94 6.88
N ALA A 218 21.38 14.40 8.03
CA ALA A 218 21.55 13.69 9.31
C ALA A 218 20.95 12.27 9.27
N VAL A 219 19.76 12.12 8.70
CA VAL A 219 19.08 10.82 8.54
C VAL A 219 19.83 9.92 7.56
N VAL A 220 20.39 10.44 6.48
CA VAL A 220 21.21 9.67 5.53
C VAL A 220 22.49 9.16 6.21
N ILE A 221 23.18 10.01 6.97
CA ILE A 221 24.36 9.59 7.74
C ILE A 221 24.01 8.53 8.78
N ALA A 222 22.97 8.77 9.57
CA ALA A 222 22.47 7.79 10.55
C ALA A 222 22.02 6.49 9.87
N GLY A 223 21.42 6.58 8.68
CA GLY A 223 21.03 5.45 7.83
C GLY A 223 22.23 4.62 7.37
N ALA A 224 23.36 5.26 7.05
CA ALA A 224 24.60 4.57 6.70
C ALA A 224 25.13 3.73 7.89
N PHE A 225 25.10 4.26 9.11
CA PHE A 225 25.43 3.49 10.31
C PHE A 225 24.42 2.36 10.55
N ALA A 226 23.14 2.63 10.35
CA ALA A 226 22.09 1.61 10.43
C ALA A 226 22.30 0.50 9.40
N LEU A 227 22.75 0.80 8.20
CA LEU A 227 23.08 -0.20 7.18
C LEU A 227 24.18 -1.14 7.66
N VAL A 228 25.26 -0.62 8.26
CA VAL A 228 26.33 -1.46 8.84
C VAL A 228 25.77 -2.41 9.91
N TYR A 229 24.87 -1.91 10.76
CA TYR A 229 24.20 -2.75 11.76
C TYR A 229 23.34 -3.84 11.09
N VAL A 230 22.52 -3.49 10.10
CA VAL A 230 21.68 -4.43 9.35
C VAL A 230 22.55 -5.51 8.68
N LEU A 231 23.65 -5.13 8.05
CA LEU A 231 24.58 -6.06 7.39
C LEU A 231 25.23 -7.05 8.39
N ARG A 232 25.55 -6.59 9.59
CA ARG A 232 26.23 -7.39 10.62
C ARG A 232 25.29 -8.12 11.59
N PHE A 233 23.98 -7.94 11.47
CA PHE A 233 23.02 -8.56 12.39
C PHE A 233 23.08 -10.09 12.36
N PRO A 234 23.29 -10.77 13.53
CA PRO A 234 23.57 -12.20 13.54
C PRO A 234 22.32 -13.09 13.57
N ALA A 235 21.17 -12.57 14.03
CA ALA A 235 20.03 -13.39 14.42
C ALA A 235 18.92 -13.48 13.34
N TYR A 236 19.24 -13.30 12.05
CA TYR A 236 18.26 -13.39 10.96
C TYR A 236 17.44 -14.67 10.98
N ARG A 237 18.11 -15.82 11.20
CA ARG A 237 17.45 -17.12 11.22
C ARG A 237 16.40 -17.22 12.34
N ALA A 238 16.71 -16.72 13.53
CA ALA A 238 15.78 -16.73 14.66
C ALA A 238 14.57 -15.84 14.39
N VAL A 239 14.81 -14.61 13.92
CA VAL A 239 13.77 -13.64 13.56
C VAL A 239 12.82 -14.22 12.51
N TYR A 240 13.35 -14.78 11.42
CA TYR A 240 12.51 -15.34 10.36
C TYR A 240 11.82 -16.63 10.77
N ARG A 241 12.45 -17.45 11.62
CA ARG A 241 11.76 -18.62 12.18
C ARG A 241 10.50 -18.20 12.92
N THR A 242 10.58 -17.22 13.81
CA THR A 242 9.41 -16.72 14.56
C THR A 242 8.40 -16.04 13.63
N LEU A 243 8.87 -15.16 12.72
CA LEU A 243 8.00 -14.43 11.78
C LEU A 243 7.22 -15.36 10.86
N LEU A 244 7.89 -16.34 10.27
CA LEU A 244 7.28 -17.22 9.27
C LEU A 244 6.46 -18.33 9.92
N THR A 245 6.83 -18.85 11.09
CA THR A 245 5.98 -19.81 11.83
C THR A 245 4.70 -19.16 12.34
N ALA A 246 4.77 -17.95 12.90
CA ALA A 246 3.60 -17.21 13.35
C ALA A 246 2.62 -16.90 12.19
N ASN A 247 3.12 -16.74 10.96
CA ASN A 247 2.32 -16.45 9.77
C ASN A 247 2.17 -17.66 8.83
N ALA A 248 2.70 -18.84 9.19
CA ALA A 248 2.70 -20.03 8.32
C ALA A 248 1.28 -20.46 7.94
N PHE A 249 0.33 -20.35 8.88
CA PHE A 249 -1.07 -20.65 8.63
C PHE A 249 -1.67 -19.72 7.58
N ALA A 250 -1.38 -18.42 7.65
CA ALA A 250 -1.84 -17.45 6.67
C ALA A 250 -1.12 -17.59 5.31
N MET A 251 0.10 -18.13 5.29
CA MET A 251 0.85 -18.36 4.05
C MET A 251 0.54 -19.69 3.37
N ASN A 252 0.25 -20.74 4.15
CA ASN A 252 -0.12 -22.07 3.62
C ASN A 252 -1.56 -22.12 3.11
N THR A 253 -2.41 -21.18 3.49
CA THR A 253 -3.72 -21.08 2.88
C THR A 253 -3.55 -20.60 1.44
N VAL A 254 -3.39 -21.56 0.55
CA VAL A 254 -3.58 -21.42 -0.91
C VAL A 254 -4.94 -20.76 -1.22
N ASN A 255 -5.80 -20.70 -0.22
CA ASN A 255 -7.12 -20.12 -0.21
C ASN A 255 -7.30 -19.11 0.92
N THR A 256 -6.51 -18.03 0.95
CA THR A 256 -6.87 -16.86 1.80
C THR A 256 -8.28 -16.36 1.46
N THR A 257 -8.73 -16.51 0.24
CA THR A 257 -10.11 -16.31 -0.18
C THR A 257 -11.06 -17.35 0.44
N GLN A 258 -10.71 -18.63 0.53
CA GLN A 258 -11.57 -19.65 1.14
C GLN A 258 -11.64 -19.51 2.66
N VAL A 259 -10.51 -19.28 3.35
CA VAL A 259 -10.52 -19.04 4.82
C VAL A 259 -11.18 -17.71 5.16
N ALA A 260 -10.99 -16.68 4.34
CA ALA A 260 -11.75 -15.44 4.46
C ALA A 260 -13.24 -15.71 4.18
N MET A 261 -13.59 -16.49 3.18
CA MET A 261 -14.99 -16.90 2.92
C MET A 261 -15.54 -17.75 4.04
N GLU A 262 -14.82 -18.73 4.58
CA GLU A 262 -15.27 -19.53 5.73
C GLU A 262 -15.42 -18.70 7.01
N ALA A 263 -14.49 -17.77 7.28
CA ALA A 263 -14.61 -16.83 8.39
C ALA A 263 -15.75 -15.83 8.18
N TYR A 264 -16.04 -15.47 6.93
CA TYR A 264 -17.17 -14.65 6.56
C TYR A 264 -18.47 -15.46 6.57
N GLN A 265 -18.48 -16.70 6.10
CA GLN A 265 -19.65 -17.61 6.18
C GLN A 265 -20.06 -17.90 7.61
N LYS A 266 -19.11 -18.08 8.56
CA LYS A 266 -19.42 -18.16 10.00
C LYS A 266 -20.01 -16.88 10.60
N LYS A 267 -19.85 -15.73 9.93
CA LYS A 267 -20.45 -14.42 10.32
C LYS A 267 -21.74 -14.11 9.57
N ILE A 268 -22.10 -14.90 8.55
CA ILE A 268 -23.33 -14.71 7.79
C ILE A 268 -24.44 -15.41 8.57
N GLU A 269 -25.12 -14.68 9.44
CA GLU A 269 -26.40 -15.10 10.00
C GLU A 269 -27.47 -14.99 8.90
N THR A 270 -27.58 -16.03 8.08
CA THR A 270 -28.70 -16.18 7.16
C THR A 270 -29.90 -16.66 7.95
N ASP A 271 -30.98 -15.92 7.91
CA ASP A 271 -32.23 -16.30 8.54
C ASP A 271 -32.97 -17.28 7.63
N LEU A 272 -32.75 -18.58 7.84
CA LEU A 272 -33.36 -19.68 7.07
C LEU A 272 -34.86 -19.87 7.36
N SER A 273 -35.36 -19.24 8.42
CA SER A 273 -36.78 -19.32 8.77
C SER A 273 -37.71 -18.50 7.88
N GLN A 274 -37.11 -17.57 7.10
CA GLN A 274 -37.88 -16.68 6.22
C GLN A 274 -38.43 -17.42 5.00
N THR A 275 -39.74 -17.29 4.78
CA THR A 275 -40.47 -17.83 3.64
C THR A 275 -41.08 -16.72 2.80
N SER A 276 -41.42 -17.03 1.55
CA SER A 276 -42.09 -16.11 0.63
C SER A 276 -43.33 -16.77 0.08
N HIS A 277 -44.40 -16.01 -0.10
CA HIS A 277 -45.65 -16.47 -0.71
C HIS A 277 -45.75 -16.24 -2.23
N LYS A 278 -44.66 -15.70 -2.83
CA LYS A 278 -44.58 -15.44 -4.27
C LYS A 278 -44.16 -16.70 -5.03
N SER A 279 -44.30 -16.73 -6.35
CA SER A 279 -43.86 -17.82 -7.21
C SER A 279 -42.93 -17.32 -8.30
N GLY A 280 -42.05 -18.21 -8.83
CA GLY A 280 -41.09 -17.89 -9.88
C GLY A 280 -39.95 -16.94 -9.46
N TYR A 281 -39.47 -16.09 -10.36
CA TYR A 281 -38.38 -15.15 -10.08
C TYR A 281 -38.62 -14.20 -8.89
N PRO A 282 -39.83 -13.62 -8.70
CA PRO A 282 -40.18 -12.84 -7.51
C PRO A 282 -40.00 -13.56 -6.20
N TYR A 283 -40.23 -14.86 -6.16
CA TYR A 283 -39.98 -15.72 -4.99
C TYR A 283 -38.51 -15.74 -4.60
N PHE A 284 -37.62 -15.99 -5.57
CA PHE A 284 -36.20 -16.03 -5.31
C PHE A 284 -35.63 -14.67 -4.86
N ASN A 285 -36.05 -13.59 -5.52
CA ASN A 285 -35.59 -12.23 -5.16
C ASN A 285 -36.06 -11.84 -3.75
N GLU A 286 -37.31 -12.11 -3.39
CA GLU A 286 -37.81 -11.78 -2.06
C GLU A 286 -37.13 -12.64 -0.97
N LEU A 287 -36.96 -13.93 -1.24
CA LEU A 287 -36.31 -14.86 -0.33
C LEU A 287 -34.85 -14.48 -0.11
N PHE A 288 -34.12 -14.11 -1.19
CA PHE A 288 -32.77 -13.65 -1.13
C PHE A 288 -32.66 -12.37 -0.29
N MET A 289 -33.49 -11.36 -0.57
CA MET A 289 -33.48 -10.09 0.16
C MET A 289 -33.83 -10.30 1.65
N LYS A 290 -34.80 -11.10 1.97
CA LYS A 290 -35.20 -11.38 3.36
C LYS A 290 -34.11 -12.13 4.14
N ARG A 291 -33.54 -13.18 3.55
CA ARG A 291 -32.50 -14.00 4.20
C ARG A 291 -31.18 -13.25 4.39
N HIS A 292 -30.83 -12.36 3.47
CA HIS A 292 -29.57 -11.60 3.50
C HIS A 292 -29.75 -10.16 3.99
N SER A 293 -30.95 -9.77 4.44
CA SER A 293 -31.25 -8.40 4.88
C SER A 293 -30.30 -7.89 5.96
N LYS A 294 -29.95 -8.73 6.94
CA LYS A 294 -29.00 -8.39 8.01
C LYS A 294 -27.60 -8.06 7.45
N LEU A 295 -27.13 -8.82 6.45
CA LEU A 295 -25.83 -8.61 5.81
C LEU A 295 -25.82 -7.31 5.00
N LEU A 296 -26.87 -7.11 4.19
CA LEU A 296 -27.03 -5.94 3.34
C LEU A 296 -27.16 -4.64 4.16
N THR A 297 -28.00 -4.66 5.19
CA THR A 297 -28.21 -3.51 6.08
C THR A 297 -26.96 -3.20 6.91
N LYS A 298 -26.23 -4.20 7.39
CA LYS A 298 -24.99 -4.00 8.15
C LYS A 298 -23.90 -3.34 7.30
N SER A 299 -23.77 -3.75 6.05
CA SER A 299 -22.83 -3.14 5.10
C SER A 299 -23.21 -1.69 4.77
N ALA A 300 -24.49 -1.43 4.47
CA ALA A 300 -25.02 -0.11 4.20
C ALA A 300 -24.87 0.83 5.42
N LYS A 301 -25.23 0.35 6.62
CA LYS A 301 -25.10 1.11 7.88
C LYS A 301 -23.65 1.52 8.13
N LYS A 302 -22.68 0.60 7.93
CA LYS A 302 -21.25 0.91 8.09
C LYS A 302 -20.80 2.00 7.12
N LEU A 303 -21.21 1.91 5.86
CA LEU A 303 -20.90 2.93 4.85
C LEU A 303 -21.50 4.28 5.23
N THR A 304 -22.76 4.31 5.62
CA THR A 304 -23.46 5.53 6.04
C THR A 304 -22.76 6.20 7.22
N VAL A 305 -22.35 5.43 8.23
CA VAL A 305 -21.61 5.97 9.40
C VAL A 305 -20.28 6.59 8.98
N VAL A 306 -19.52 5.93 8.09
CA VAL A 306 -18.26 6.47 7.58
C VAL A 306 -18.49 7.77 6.80
N LEU A 307 -19.52 7.83 5.94
CA LEU A 307 -19.85 9.03 5.17
C LEU A 307 -20.29 10.19 6.06
N LEU A 308 -21.10 9.91 7.10
CA LEU A 308 -21.50 10.91 8.08
C LEU A 308 -20.30 11.44 8.88
N ALA A 309 -19.35 10.56 9.23
CA ALA A 309 -18.12 10.99 9.91
C ALA A 309 -17.26 11.88 9.02
N VAL A 310 -17.09 11.54 7.74
CA VAL A 310 -16.37 12.38 6.76
C VAL A 310 -17.08 13.72 6.57
N LEU A 311 -18.40 13.72 6.45
CA LEU A 311 -19.19 14.94 6.34
C LEU A 311 -19.03 15.83 7.60
N ALA A 312 -19.16 15.26 8.77
CA ALA A 312 -18.98 15.99 10.04
C ALA A 312 -17.57 16.57 10.16
N ALA A 313 -16.53 15.80 9.79
CA ALA A 313 -15.16 16.27 9.77
C ALA A 313 -14.96 17.44 8.78
N SER A 314 -15.51 17.35 7.57
CA SER A 314 -15.42 18.43 6.56
C SER A 314 -16.17 19.70 7.00
N VAL A 315 -17.34 19.56 7.62
CA VAL A 315 -18.08 20.70 8.19
C VAL A 315 -17.27 21.35 9.33
N ALA A 316 -16.70 20.54 10.23
CA ALA A 316 -15.84 21.06 11.31
C ALA A 316 -14.64 21.84 10.75
N VAL A 317 -13.95 21.30 9.73
CA VAL A 317 -12.83 22.01 9.07
C VAL A 317 -13.30 23.32 8.42
N CYS A 318 -14.47 23.35 7.78
CA CYS A 318 -15.03 24.58 7.22
C CYS A 318 -15.38 25.64 8.26
N LEU A 319 -15.81 25.22 9.46
CA LEU A 319 -16.14 26.15 10.56
C LEU A 319 -14.90 26.71 11.26
N PHE A 320 -13.86 25.88 11.45
CA PHE A 320 -12.66 26.27 12.21
C PHE A 320 -11.55 26.90 11.36
N LEU A 321 -11.56 26.71 10.03
CA LEU A 321 -10.52 27.21 9.12
C LEU A 321 -11.12 28.18 8.07
N PRO A 322 -11.05 29.51 8.29
CA PRO A 322 -11.48 30.49 7.31
C PRO A 322 -10.67 30.32 6.01
N GLY A 323 -11.38 30.19 4.86
CA GLY A 323 -10.75 29.95 3.55
C GLY A 323 -10.64 28.50 3.12
N ALA A 324 -10.83 27.53 4.00
CA ALA A 324 -10.92 26.10 3.62
C ALA A 324 -12.22 25.77 2.85
N LYS A 325 -13.24 26.62 2.98
CA LYS A 325 -14.58 26.41 2.41
C LYS A 325 -14.56 26.26 0.87
N GLU A 326 -13.83 27.11 0.17
CA GLU A 326 -13.75 27.04 -1.31
C GLU A 326 -12.97 25.82 -1.77
N GLN A 327 -11.87 25.49 -1.10
CA GLN A 327 -11.06 24.32 -1.41
C GLN A 327 -11.80 23.02 -1.12
N ILE A 328 -12.51 22.93 0.01
CA ILE A 328 -13.30 21.76 0.37
C ILE A 328 -14.49 21.61 -0.56
N ASN A 329 -15.18 22.69 -0.92
CA ASN A 329 -16.27 22.63 -1.89
C ASN A 329 -15.79 22.12 -3.26
N GLY A 330 -14.66 22.58 -3.77
CA GLY A 330 -14.07 22.07 -5.02
C GLY A 330 -13.71 20.60 -4.94
N LEU A 331 -13.05 20.18 -3.85
CA LEU A 331 -12.71 18.77 -3.58
C LEU A 331 -13.96 17.90 -3.44
N MET A 332 -14.95 18.35 -2.68
CA MET A 332 -16.18 17.58 -2.44
C MET A 332 -16.99 17.42 -3.72
N LEU A 333 -17.14 18.48 -4.54
CA LEU A 333 -17.87 18.39 -5.79
C LEU A 333 -17.18 17.48 -6.82
N THR A 334 -15.85 17.46 -6.85
CA THR A 334 -15.09 16.69 -7.85
C THR A 334 -14.85 15.24 -7.41
N PHE A 335 -14.41 15.02 -6.17
CA PHE A 335 -13.95 13.71 -5.71
C PHE A 335 -15.01 12.91 -4.96
N LEU A 336 -15.96 13.56 -4.28
CA LEU A 336 -16.97 12.85 -3.50
C LEU A 336 -17.86 11.93 -4.34
N PRO A 337 -18.41 12.37 -5.51
CA PRO A 337 -19.20 11.49 -6.37
C PRO A 337 -18.39 10.28 -6.86
N TYR A 338 -17.12 10.50 -7.24
CA TYR A 338 -16.24 9.43 -7.70
C TYR A 338 -15.90 8.46 -6.56
N PHE A 339 -15.57 8.98 -5.38
CA PHE A 339 -15.31 8.17 -4.18
C PHE A 339 -16.54 7.36 -3.79
N LEU A 340 -17.72 7.96 -3.78
CA LEU A 340 -18.99 7.27 -3.51
C LEU A 340 -19.28 6.17 -4.51
N PHE A 341 -19.04 6.42 -5.79
CA PHE A 341 -19.21 5.43 -6.84
C PHE A 341 -18.27 4.24 -6.68
N VAL A 342 -16.99 4.48 -6.42
CA VAL A 342 -16.00 3.41 -6.16
C VAL A 342 -16.35 2.63 -4.90
N MET A 343 -16.72 3.31 -3.81
CA MET A 343 -17.14 2.65 -2.56
C MET A 343 -18.43 1.85 -2.75
N TYR A 344 -19.38 2.35 -3.54
CA TYR A 344 -20.59 1.62 -3.89
C TYR A 344 -20.26 0.34 -4.67
N LEU A 345 -19.41 0.42 -5.70
CA LEU A 345 -18.99 -0.74 -6.49
C LEU A 345 -18.28 -1.79 -5.63
N LEU A 346 -17.36 -1.36 -4.76
CA LEU A 346 -16.62 -2.26 -3.86
C LEU A 346 -17.55 -2.94 -2.85
N ASN A 347 -18.51 -2.21 -2.28
CA ASN A 347 -19.47 -2.79 -1.33
C ASN A 347 -20.47 -3.71 -2.03
N ARG A 348 -20.96 -3.34 -3.21
CA ARG A 348 -21.87 -4.18 -4.00
C ARG A 348 -21.19 -5.49 -4.40
N GLY A 349 -19.96 -5.42 -4.90
CA GLY A 349 -19.19 -6.62 -5.26
C GLY A 349 -19.00 -7.55 -4.07
N ARG A 350 -18.62 -7.02 -2.90
CA ARG A 350 -18.45 -7.81 -1.67
C ARG A 350 -19.75 -8.39 -1.14
N ALA A 351 -20.83 -7.61 -1.13
CA ALA A 351 -22.14 -8.08 -0.65
C ALA A 351 -22.70 -9.19 -1.55
N ILE A 352 -22.56 -9.08 -2.87
CA ILE A 352 -23.02 -10.10 -3.82
C ILE A 352 -22.17 -11.37 -3.72
N THR A 353 -20.83 -11.26 -3.69
CA THR A 353 -19.93 -12.41 -3.53
C THR A 353 -20.07 -13.11 -2.17
N GLN A 354 -20.53 -12.42 -1.14
CA GLN A 354 -20.79 -13.00 0.17
C GLN A 354 -22.17 -13.66 0.28
N ALA A 355 -23.08 -13.27 -0.60
CA ALA A 355 -24.44 -13.79 -0.64
C ALA A 355 -24.61 -14.96 -1.62
N MET A 356 -23.69 -15.12 -2.58
CA MET A 356 -23.56 -16.30 -3.46
C MET A 356 -22.69 -17.36 -2.83
#